data_f2f2b24ac2ffe2602cdbe438f38d5518
#
_entry.id   f2f2b24ac2ffe2602cdbe438f38d5518
#
_cell.length_a   1.000
_cell.length_b   1.000
_cell.length_c   1.000
_cell.angle_alpha   90.00
_cell.angle_beta   90.00
_cell.angle_gamma   90.00
#
_symmetry.space_group_name_H-M   'P 1'
#
loop_
_entity.id
_entity.type
_entity.pdbx_description
1 polymer ?
#
loop_
_entity_poly.entity_id
_entity_poly.type
_entity_poly.pdbx_seq_one_letter_code
_entity_poly.pdbx_strand_id
1 'polypeptide(L)'
;GNTRFVLLDCGEDKPDNTGVYAGLNDFTQLRLDQAEFLKKELKSKDFKEAKHHVLISHIPVFGDLDNYRPCLDLWGPLLKKAPFDVAIAAHTHSAAFYPEGTDGCQFPVYVGGGPSVKKGTVSILTLKNGKLSMRVLSNNPKSRWTLDMDK
;
A
#
# COMPACT_ATOMS: atom_id res chain seq x y z
N GLY A 1 12.86 11.94 -11.18
CA GLY A 1 11.53 12.55 -11.05
C GLY A 1 11.25 12.92 -9.59
N ASN A 2 10.23 13.73 -9.35
CA ASN A 2 9.91 14.22 -8.00
C ASN A 2 9.07 13.24 -7.14
N THR A 3 8.76 12.06 -7.65
CA THR A 3 7.94 11.05 -6.93
C THR A 3 8.73 9.78 -6.75
N ARG A 4 8.84 9.31 -5.51
CA ARG A 4 9.41 8.02 -5.15
C ARG A 4 8.28 7.01 -4.94
N PHE A 5 8.32 5.92 -5.69
CA PHE A 5 7.46 4.77 -5.50
C PHE A 5 8.22 3.70 -4.73
N VAL A 6 7.64 3.22 -3.65
CA VAL A 6 8.17 2.11 -2.86
C VAL A 6 7.19 0.94 -3.01
N LEU A 7 7.66 -0.16 -3.55
CA LEU A 7 6.88 -1.37 -3.75
C LEU A 7 7.31 -2.40 -2.70
N LEU A 8 6.33 -2.95 -1.98
CA LEU A 8 6.54 -4.02 -1.02
C LEU A 8 5.69 -5.24 -1.43
N ASP A 9 6.32 -6.39 -1.37
CA ASP A 9 5.67 -7.67 -1.64
C ASP A 9 5.53 -8.46 -0.33
N CYS A 10 4.31 -8.68 0.09
CA CYS A 10 4.01 -9.44 1.31
C CYS A 10 3.82 -10.95 1.07
N GLY A 11 4.03 -11.42 -0.16
CA GLY A 11 3.71 -12.79 -0.54
C GLY A 11 2.20 -13.03 -0.47
N GLU A 12 1.75 -13.92 0.39
CA GLU A 12 0.35 -14.30 0.55
C GLU A 12 -0.20 -13.96 1.95
N ASP A 13 -1.50 -14.08 2.10
CA ASP A 13 -2.26 -13.75 3.32
C ASP A 13 -2.30 -14.88 4.37
N LYS A 14 -1.60 -15.99 4.13
CA LYS A 14 -1.60 -17.19 4.99
C LYS A 14 -0.20 -17.53 5.47
N PRO A 15 -0.08 -18.26 6.60
CA PRO A 15 1.20 -18.82 7.06
C PRO A 15 1.84 -19.77 6.04
N ASP A 16 3.16 -19.80 5.99
CA ASP A 16 3.93 -20.61 5.03
C ASP A 16 3.67 -22.11 5.16
N ASN A 17 3.30 -22.58 6.35
CA ASN A 17 2.93 -23.98 6.61
C ASN A 17 1.51 -24.35 6.19
N THR A 18 0.78 -23.44 5.55
CA THR A 18 -0.55 -23.75 5.01
C THR A 18 -0.44 -24.79 3.90
N GLY A 19 -1.27 -25.84 3.99
CA GLY A 19 -1.20 -27.01 3.07
C GLY A 19 -1.29 -26.66 1.59
N VAL A 20 -1.97 -25.53 1.21
CA VAL A 20 -2.06 -25.08 -0.17
C VAL A 20 -0.69 -24.74 -0.78
N TYR A 21 0.30 -24.40 0.02
CA TYR A 21 1.64 -24.04 -0.46
C TYR A 21 2.58 -25.24 -0.58
N ALA A 22 2.19 -26.42 -0.10
CA ALA A 22 2.95 -27.67 -0.21
C ALA A 22 4.42 -27.56 0.29
N GLY A 23 4.71 -26.63 1.21
CA GLY A 23 6.07 -26.40 1.73
C GLY A 23 7.02 -25.72 0.74
N LEU A 24 6.51 -25.11 -0.33
CA LEU A 24 7.32 -24.47 -1.39
C LEU A 24 7.56 -22.99 -1.18
N ASN A 25 6.91 -22.36 -0.19
CA ASN A 25 6.98 -20.94 0.05
C ASN A 25 7.75 -20.61 1.33
N ASP A 26 8.47 -19.50 1.29
CA ASP A 26 9.12 -18.88 2.45
C ASP A 26 8.79 -17.38 2.48
N PHE A 27 7.51 -17.07 2.62
CA PHE A 27 7.04 -15.68 2.70
C PHE A 27 7.43 -15.02 4.03
N THR A 28 7.71 -15.80 5.06
CA THR A 28 8.22 -15.26 6.32
C THR A 28 9.57 -14.59 6.09
N GLN A 29 10.51 -15.28 5.43
CA GLN A 29 11.80 -14.69 5.10
C GLN A 29 11.67 -13.50 4.14
N LEU A 30 10.83 -13.63 3.10
CA LEU A 30 10.53 -12.52 2.19
C LEU A 30 10.10 -11.26 2.95
N ARG A 31 9.18 -11.39 3.91
CA ARG A 31 8.70 -10.24 4.71
C ARG A 31 9.76 -9.61 5.58
N LEU A 32 10.67 -10.43 6.15
CA LEU A 32 11.82 -9.94 6.90
C LEU A 32 12.79 -9.17 5.98
N ASP A 33 13.09 -9.71 4.82
CA ASP A 33 13.95 -9.05 3.82
C ASP A 33 13.36 -7.72 3.34
N GLN A 34 12.03 -7.68 3.14
CA GLN A 34 11.31 -6.44 2.82
C GLN A 34 11.39 -5.42 3.97
N ALA A 35 11.36 -5.85 5.23
CA ALA A 35 11.54 -4.95 6.37
C ALA A 35 12.95 -4.33 6.37
N GLU A 36 13.97 -5.11 6.07
CA GLU A 36 15.35 -4.61 5.96
C GLU A 36 15.53 -3.69 4.74
N PHE A 37 14.92 -4.03 3.60
CA PHE A 37 14.85 -3.15 2.43
C PHE A 37 14.21 -1.81 2.82
N LEU A 38 13.04 -1.83 3.45
CA LEU A 38 12.31 -0.64 3.85
C LEU A 38 13.12 0.25 4.80
N LYS A 39 13.80 -0.31 5.80
CA LYS A 39 14.71 0.43 6.70
C LYS A 39 15.81 1.17 5.94
N LYS A 40 16.37 0.56 4.90
CA LYS A 40 17.41 1.16 4.05
C LYS A 40 16.80 2.22 3.14
N GLU A 41 15.68 1.90 2.52
CA GLU A 41 15.00 2.79 1.58
C GLU A 41 14.59 4.11 2.23
N LEU A 42 13.94 4.08 3.40
CA LEU A 42 13.54 5.29 4.14
C LEU A 42 14.71 6.21 4.52
N LYS A 43 15.94 5.69 4.53
CA LYS A 43 17.17 6.45 4.80
C LYS A 43 17.91 6.85 3.53
N SER A 44 17.53 6.32 2.38
CA SER A 44 18.22 6.55 1.12
C SER A 44 18.18 8.01 0.70
N LYS A 45 19.16 8.43 -0.09
CA LYS A 45 19.20 9.77 -0.67
C LYS A 45 17.99 10.00 -1.58
N ASP A 46 17.70 9.03 -2.43
CA ASP A 46 16.59 9.11 -3.39
C ASP A 46 15.23 9.26 -2.72
N PHE A 47 15.01 8.57 -1.59
CA PHE A 47 13.80 8.72 -0.80
C PHE A 47 13.72 10.12 -0.18
N LYS A 48 14.79 10.59 0.44
CA LYS A 48 14.81 11.89 1.12
C LYS A 48 14.70 13.10 0.19
N GLU A 49 15.22 12.99 -1.03
CA GLU A 49 15.20 14.06 -2.03
C GLU A 49 13.91 14.09 -2.86
N ALA A 50 13.13 13.02 -2.84
CA ALA A 50 11.84 13.00 -3.51
C ALA A 50 10.84 13.91 -2.77
N LYS A 51 10.05 14.64 -3.54
CA LYS A 51 9.01 15.52 -3.00
C LYS A 51 7.76 14.75 -2.60
N HIS A 52 7.47 13.68 -3.34
CA HIS A 52 6.30 12.84 -3.14
C HIS A 52 6.69 11.39 -2.97
N HIS A 53 5.94 10.66 -2.14
CA HIS A 53 6.19 9.26 -1.82
C HIS A 53 4.90 8.45 -1.93
N VAL A 54 4.93 7.40 -2.72
CA VAL A 54 3.79 6.49 -2.91
C VAL A 54 4.21 5.09 -2.51
N LEU A 55 3.49 4.51 -1.56
CA LEU A 55 3.65 3.10 -1.18
C LEU A 55 2.71 2.25 -2.02
N ILE A 56 3.21 1.15 -2.54
CA ILE A 56 2.41 0.15 -3.27
C ILE A 56 2.65 -1.23 -2.66
N SER A 57 1.57 -1.93 -2.36
CA SER A 57 1.63 -3.34 -1.95
C SER A 57 0.39 -4.08 -2.47
N HIS A 58 0.47 -5.39 -2.63
CA HIS A 58 -0.72 -6.17 -3.00
C HIS A 58 -1.70 -6.23 -1.83
N ILE A 59 -1.26 -6.70 -0.67
CA ILE A 59 -2.06 -6.76 0.55
C ILE A 59 -1.89 -5.44 1.31
N PRO A 60 -2.97 -4.75 1.73
CA PRO A 60 -2.84 -3.52 2.50
C PRO A 60 -2.21 -3.80 3.87
N VAL A 61 -1.28 -2.93 4.29
CA VAL A 61 -0.63 -3.03 5.61
C VAL A 61 -1.52 -2.47 6.71
N PHE A 62 -2.26 -1.41 6.39
CA PHE A 62 -3.18 -0.73 7.31
C PHE A 62 -4.61 -0.78 6.78
N GLY A 63 -5.58 -0.68 7.69
CA GLY A 63 -6.99 -0.76 7.38
C GLY A 63 -7.62 -2.07 7.83
N ASP A 64 -8.82 -2.34 7.35
CA ASP A 64 -9.54 -3.57 7.66
C ASP A 64 -8.92 -4.74 6.88
N LEU A 65 -8.20 -5.59 7.60
CA LEU A 65 -7.55 -6.78 7.07
C LEU A 65 -8.18 -8.02 7.66
N ASP A 66 -8.20 -9.07 6.86
CA ASP A 66 -8.59 -10.40 7.29
C ASP A 66 -7.64 -10.98 8.35
N ASN A 67 -7.72 -12.25 8.61
CA ASN A 67 -7.19 -12.93 9.77
C ASN A 67 -5.67 -12.95 9.93
N TYR A 68 -4.88 -12.69 8.88
CA TYR A 68 -3.43 -12.81 8.91
C TYR A 68 -2.75 -11.50 8.53
N ARG A 69 -2.15 -10.82 9.50
CA ARG A 69 -1.57 -9.46 9.36
C ARG A 69 -0.06 -9.41 9.67
N PRO A 70 0.80 -10.27 9.09
CA PRO A 70 2.22 -10.30 9.45
C PRO A 70 2.96 -9.02 9.04
N CYS A 71 2.53 -8.37 7.97
CA CYS A 71 3.16 -7.15 7.48
C CYS A 71 2.92 -5.95 8.39
N LEU A 72 1.78 -5.88 9.08
CA LEU A 72 1.52 -4.83 10.06
C LEU A 72 2.53 -4.89 11.21
N ASP A 73 2.85 -6.09 11.70
CA ASP A 73 3.77 -6.26 12.80
C ASP A 73 5.21 -5.95 12.40
N LEU A 74 5.64 -6.38 11.21
CA LEU A 74 7.00 -6.21 10.70
C LEU A 74 7.27 -4.82 10.12
N TRP A 75 6.35 -4.30 9.32
CA TRP A 75 6.53 -3.05 8.56
C TRP A 75 5.80 -1.86 9.17
N GLY A 76 4.72 -2.11 9.89
CA GLY A 76 3.91 -1.06 10.51
C GLY A 76 4.73 -0.08 11.36
N PRO A 77 5.63 -0.54 12.25
CA PRO A 77 6.48 0.37 13.03
C PRO A 77 7.36 1.28 12.19
N LEU A 78 7.78 0.84 10.99
CA LEU A 78 8.59 1.61 10.05
C LEU A 78 7.74 2.58 9.23
N LEU A 79 6.55 2.12 8.82
CA LEU A 79 5.68 2.85 7.90
C LEU A 79 4.84 3.91 8.59
N LYS A 80 4.34 3.67 9.80
CA LYS A 80 3.37 4.55 10.48
C LYS A 80 3.75 6.02 10.48
N LYS A 81 5.04 6.34 10.58
CA LYS A 81 5.57 7.72 10.63
C LYS A 81 6.35 8.12 9.38
N ALA A 82 6.39 7.25 8.38
CA ALA A 82 7.08 7.56 7.14
C ALA A 82 6.27 8.59 6.32
N PRO A 83 6.94 9.51 5.61
CA PRO A 83 6.29 10.63 4.94
C PRO A 83 5.68 10.22 3.58
N PHE A 84 4.91 9.14 3.54
CA PHE A 84 4.16 8.78 2.35
C PHE A 84 2.98 9.74 2.16
N ASP A 85 2.63 10.01 0.91
CA ASP A 85 1.44 10.78 0.56
C ASP A 85 0.21 9.87 0.49
N VAL A 86 0.41 8.63 0.04
CA VAL A 86 -0.65 7.62 -0.04
C VAL A 86 -0.05 6.22 -0.11
N ALA A 87 -0.77 5.24 0.44
CA ALA A 87 -0.56 3.82 0.12
C ALA A 87 -1.67 3.33 -0.81
N ILE A 88 -1.29 2.53 -1.80
CA ILE A 88 -2.20 1.91 -2.76
C ILE A 88 -2.05 0.39 -2.66
N ALA A 89 -3.15 -0.28 -2.38
CA ALA A 89 -3.19 -1.73 -2.25
C ALA A 89 -4.39 -2.33 -2.99
N ALA A 90 -4.55 -3.64 -2.91
CA ALA A 90 -5.63 -4.40 -3.55
C ALA A 90 -6.11 -5.56 -2.66
N HIS A 91 -6.01 -6.80 -3.11
CA HIS A 91 -6.23 -8.08 -2.43
C HIS A 91 -7.67 -8.35 -1.96
N THR A 92 -8.29 -7.45 -1.22
CA THR A 92 -9.62 -7.67 -0.59
C THR A 92 -10.77 -7.77 -1.59
N HIS A 93 -10.54 -7.43 -2.86
CA HIS A 93 -11.55 -7.36 -3.92
C HIS A 93 -12.74 -6.43 -3.59
N SER A 94 -12.55 -5.55 -2.64
CA SER A 94 -13.52 -4.55 -2.20
C SER A 94 -12.83 -3.20 -2.08
N ALA A 95 -13.28 -2.24 -2.89
CA ALA A 95 -12.69 -0.91 -2.87
C ALA A 95 -12.97 -0.22 -1.53
N ALA A 96 -11.92 0.28 -0.89
CA ALA A 96 -12.00 0.99 0.38
C ALA A 96 -11.01 2.16 0.43
N PHE A 97 -11.33 3.15 1.23
CA PHE A 97 -10.45 4.26 1.54
C PHE A 97 -10.37 4.41 3.07
N TYR A 98 -9.16 4.32 3.57
CA TYR A 98 -8.86 4.50 4.98
C TYR A 98 -8.13 5.84 5.14
N PRO A 99 -8.69 6.79 5.90
CA PRO A 99 -8.08 8.10 6.08
C PRO A 99 -6.79 8.00 6.92
N GLU A 100 -5.98 9.04 6.85
CA GLU A 100 -4.88 9.26 7.77
C GLU A 100 -5.35 9.09 9.23
N GLY A 101 -4.52 8.44 10.05
CA GLY A 101 -4.85 8.07 11.44
C GLY A 101 -5.33 6.63 11.60
N THR A 102 -5.77 5.96 10.55
CA THR A 102 -6.19 4.54 10.61
C THR A 102 -5.01 3.67 11.04
N ASP A 103 -5.20 2.84 12.07
CA ASP A 103 -4.14 2.03 12.71
C ASP A 103 -2.90 2.84 13.15
N GLY A 104 -3.04 4.15 13.34
CA GLY A 104 -1.96 5.08 13.68
C GLY A 104 -1.03 5.43 12.51
N CYS A 105 -1.44 5.15 11.27
CA CYS A 105 -0.74 5.48 10.04
C CYS A 105 -0.91 6.98 9.71
N GLN A 106 0.17 7.66 9.33
CA GLN A 106 0.18 9.11 9.04
C GLN A 106 -0.11 9.45 7.57
N PHE A 107 -0.62 8.53 6.82
CA PHE A 107 -1.02 8.71 5.41
C PHE A 107 -2.27 7.89 5.10
N PRO A 108 -3.07 8.31 4.12
CA PRO A 108 -4.25 7.56 3.71
C PRO A 108 -3.88 6.28 2.96
N VAL A 109 -4.75 5.26 3.07
CA VAL A 109 -4.61 3.99 2.36
C VAL A 109 -5.81 3.79 1.44
N TYR A 110 -5.55 3.59 0.17
CA TYR A 110 -6.54 3.21 -0.81
C TYR A 110 -6.40 1.73 -1.16
N VAL A 111 -7.50 1.00 -1.11
CA VAL A 111 -7.58 -0.40 -1.53
C VAL A 111 -8.43 -0.50 -2.78
N GLY A 112 -7.88 -1.09 -3.84
CA GLY A 112 -8.55 -1.29 -5.11
C GLY A 112 -9.67 -2.31 -5.05
N GLY A 113 -10.58 -2.22 -6.01
CA GLY A 113 -11.71 -3.14 -6.13
C GLY A 113 -11.35 -4.49 -6.74
N GLY A 114 -12.37 -5.32 -6.92
CA GLY A 114 -12.22 -6.67 -7.46
C GLY A 114 -12.11 -6.75 -8.99
N PRO A 115 -11.89 -7.95 -9.54
CA PRO A 115 -11.58 -8.14 -10.96
C PRO A 115 -12.77 -7.98 -11.89
N SER A 116 -14.00 -7.93 -11.38
CA SER A 116 -15.17 -7.77 -12.24
C SER A 116 -15.40 -6.30 -12.63
N VAL A 117 -16.02 -6.07 -13.78
CA VAL A 117 -16.36 -4.73 -14.28
C VAL A 117 -17.19 -3.92 -13.27
N LYS A 118 -18.03 -4.58 -12.47
CA LYS A 118 -18.86 -3.92 -11.42
C LYS A 118 -18.05 -3.51 -10.20
N LYS A 119 -16.98 -4.23 -9.87
CA LYS A 119 -16.15 -4.01 -8.69
C LYS A 119 -14.80 -3.36 -9.02
N GLY A 120 -14.42 -3.38 -10.29
CA GLY A 120 -13.13 -2.86 -10.74
C GLY A 120 -12.96 -1.36 -10.48
N THR A 121 -11.74 -0.99 -10.17
CA THR A 121 -11.31 0.40 -10.01
C THR A 121 -10.04 0.66 -10.78
N VAL A 122 -9.87 1.91 -11.23
CA VAL A 122 -8.63 2.39 -11.86
C VAL A 122 -8.17 3.63 -11.10
N SER A 123 -6.98 3.58 -10.57
CA SER A 123 -6.35 4.71 -9.90
C SER A 123 -5.44 5.47 -10.87
N ILE A 124 -5.67 6.76 -11.00
CA ILE A 124 -4.87 7.65 -11.84
C ILE A 124 -4.13 8.62 -10.91
N LEU A 125 -2.81 8.47 -10.84
CA LEU A 125 -1.92 9.41 -10.17
C LEU A 125 -1.50 10.48 -11.19
N THR A 126 -1.62 11.74 -10.80
CA THR A 126 -1.25 12.88 -11.63
C THR A 126 -0.29 13.78 -10.88
N LEU A 127 0.90 14.00 -11.45
CA LEU A 127 1.85 15.00 -10.99
C LEU A 127 1.77 16.20 -11.94
N LYS A 128 1.26 17.33 -11.46
CA LYS A 128 1.13 18.57 -12.25
C LYS A 128 1.62 19.77 -11.43
N ASN A 129 2.52 20.55 -11.98
CA ASN A 129 3.10 21.72 -11.32
C ASN A 129 3.67 21.42 -9.92
N GLY A 130 4.25 20.23 -9.75
CA GLY A 130 4.83 19.78 -8.49
C GLY A 130 3.81 19.35 -7.43
N LYS A 131 2.54 19.20 -7.79
CA LYS A 131 1.44 18.72 -6.94
C LYS A 131 1.02 17.33 -7.37
N LEU A 132 0.92 16.42 -6.42
CA LEU A 132 0.47 15.04 -6.64
C LEU A 132 -1.01 14.93 -6.29
N SER A 133 -1.78 14.29 -7.15
CA SER A 133 -3.18 13.97 -6.90
C SER A 133 -3.51 12.55 -7.36
N MET A 134 -4.52 11.95 -6.78
CA MET A 134 -5.04 10.65 -7.18
C MET A 134 -6.54 10.76 -7.45
N ARG A 135 -6.96 10.21 -8.58
CA ARG A 135 -8.37 10.02 -8.92
C ARG A 135 -8.66 8.55 -9.12
N VAL A 136 -9.69 8.06 -8.46
CA VAL A 136 -10.16 6.68 -8.60
C VAL A 136 -11.43 6.66 -9.43
N LEU A 137 -11.40 5.92 -10.52
CA LEU A 137 -12.51 5.65 -11.40
C LEU A 137 -13.12 4.28 -11.08
N SER A 138 -14.44 4.20 -11.13
CA SER A 138 -15.18 2.95 -10.96
C SER A 138 -16.56 3.04 -11.61
N ASN A 139 -17.13 1.92 -12.01
CA ASN A 139 -18.52 1.82 -12.39
C ASN A 139 -19.47 1.94 -11.18
N ASN A 140 -18.98 1.64 -9.97
CA ASN A 140 -19.70 1.90 -8.73
C ASN A 140 -19.40 3.34 -8.24
N PRO A 141 -20.40 4.25 -8.19
CA PRO A 141 -20.18 5.62 -7.73
C PRO A 141 -19.62 5.72 -6.31
N LYS A 142 -19.97 4.78 -5.42
CA LYS A 142 -19.48 4.72 -4.03
C LYS A 142 -17.99 4.38 -3.92
N SER A 143 -17.38 3.90 -5.01
CA SER A 143 -15.97 3.53 -5.09
C SER A 143 -15.16 4.55 -5.91
N ARG A 144 -15.66 5.78 -6.05
CA ARG A 144 -14.96 6.89 -6.72
C ARG A 144 -14.42 7.84 -5.67
N TRP A 145 -13.13 8.14 -5.75
CA TRP A 145 -12.47 9.09 -4.85
C TRP A 145 -11.55 10.03 -5.61
N THR A 146 -11.36 11.20 -5.03
CA THR A 146 -10.32 12.13 -5.42
C THR A 146 -9.55 12.52 -4.17
N LEU A 147 -8.23 12.45 -4.23
CA LEU A 147 -7.33 12.79 -3.15
C LEU A 147 -6.29 13.78 -3.68
N ASP A 148 -6.23 14.97 -3.11
CA ASP A 148 -5.16 15.93 -3.33
C ASP A 148 -4.11 15.75 -2.23
N MET A 149 -2.87 15.55 -2.63
CA MET A 149 -1.74 15.22 -1.76
C MET A 149 -0.79 16.42 -1.65
N ASP A 150 -1.35 17.60 -1.52
CA ASP A 150 -0.58 18.81 -1.25
C ASP A 150 -0.28 18.89 0.25
N LYS A 151 0.99 18.68 0.61
CA LYS A 151 1.51 18.97 1.95
C LYS A 151 2.19 20.33 1.97
#